data_e362071d72345e5a19bf6a8c59c8aaf6
#
_entry.id   e362071d72345e5a19bf6a8c59c8aaf6
#
_cell.length_a   1.000
_cell.length_b   1.000
_cell.length_c   1.000
_cell.angle_alpha   90.00
_cell.angle_beta   90.00
_cell.angle_gamma   90.00
#
_symmetry.space_group_name_H-M   'P 1'
#
loop_
_entity.id
_entity.type
_entity.pdbx_description
1 polymer ?
#
loop_
_entity_poly.entity_id
_entity_poly.type
_entity_poly.pdbx_seq_one_letter_code
_entity_poly.pdbx_strand_id
1 'polypeptide(L)'
;MGIAPDKVDRVFERFVKVNNFAQGTGLGLSICKTIIERLGGNISVTSELGKGTTFTFVLPLESASKTEAEKKEEDNQETTAETHSTEQRSKNAAPGASPKNEEAGALPTPPSKTILIAEDTESNFILINAILGRLYRLKHAKDGMEAVTMFEEVHPDLILMDMKMPNLGGIDATRIIRELVPDVPIIALTAYAYEHDKQAALEAGCNDFLTKPFTQEVLKETIKKWLDDKG
;
A
#
# COMPACT_ATOMS: atom_id res chain seq x y z
N MET A 1 16.48 15.31 -29.72
CA MET A 1 15.00 15.21 -29.70
C MET A 1 14.54 16.13 -28.58
N GLY A 2 13.44 16.80 -28.70
CA GLY A 2 12.93 17.73 -27.69
C GLY A 2 11.42 17.77 -27.75
N ILE A 3 10.76 18.56 -26.90
CA ILE A 3 9.31 18.69 -26.81
C ILE A 3 8.92 20.02 -27.45
N ALA A 4 7.86 20.01 -28.26
CA ALA A 4 7.33 21.22 -28.87
C ALA A 4 6.78 22.17 -27.79
N PRO A 5 6.95 23.50 -27.93
CA PRO A 5 6.58 24.48 -26.91
C PRO A 5 5.12 24.39 -26.44
N ASP A 6 4.20 24.09 -27.36
CA ASP A 6 2.77 23.91 -27.10
C ASP A 6 2.45 22.69 -26.21
N LYS A 7 3.40 21.77 -26.06
CA LYS A 7 3.27 20.55 -25.25
C LYS A 7 4.06 20.55 -23.95
N VAL A 8 5.05 21.46 -23.82
CA VAL A 8 5.92 21.51 -22.62
C VAL A 8 5.10 21.74 -21.34
N ASP A 9 4.14 22.65 -21.35
CA ASP A 9 3.32 22.96 -20.18
C ASP A 9 2.36 21.83 -19.79
N ARG A 10 2.11 20.92 -20.75
CA ARG A 10 1.13 19.84 -20.61
C ARG A 10 1.74 18.47 -20.35
N VAL A 11 3.08 18.34 -20.29
CA VAL A 11 3.73 17.02 -20.13
C VAL A 11 3.40 16.34 -18.80
N PHE A 12 2.99 17.10 -17.78
CA PHE A 12 2.57 16.59 -16.49
C PHE A 12 1.06 16.36 -16.36
N GLU A 13 0.28 16.68 -17.41
CA GLU A 13 -1.14 16.34 -17.43
C GLU A 13 -1.33 14.84 -17.66
N ARG A 14 -2.41 14.28 -17.10
CA ARG A 14 -2.74 12.86 -17.25
C ARG A 14 -3.12 12.56 -18.72
N PHE A 15 -2.68 11.40 -19.20
CA PHE A 15 -2.96 10.88 -20.56
C PHE A 15 -2.37 11.72 -21.69
N VAL A 16 -1.54 12.70 -21.40
CA VAL A 16 -0.85 13.47 -22.43
C VAL A 16 0.37 12.70 -22.91
N LYS A 17 0.42 12.49 -24.24
CA LYS A 17 1.58 11.92 -24.93
C LYS A 17 2.27 13.01 -25.74
N VAL A 18 3.53 13.22 -25.47
CA VAL A 18 4.37 14.16 -26.25
C VAL A 18 4.58 13.65 -27.68
N ASN A 19 4.65 12.31 -27.83
CA ASN A 19 4.76 11.62 -29.10
C ASN A 19 3.68 10.54 -29.21
N ASN A 20 2.84 10.62 -30.24
CA ASN A 20 1.75 9.66 -30.48
C ASN A 20 2.24 8.24 -30.83
N PHE A 21 3.52 8.07 -31.15
CA PHE A 21 4.15 6.78 -31.42
C PHE A 21 4.81 6.14 -30.19
N ALA A 22 4.88 6.85 -29.05
CA ALA A 22 5.42 6.27 -27.83
C ALA A 22 4.42 5.29 -27.21
N GLN A 23 4.86 4.04 -26.96
CA GLN A 23 4.13 3.10 -26.11
C GLN A 23 4.06 3.67 -24.69
N GLY A 24 2.94 3.48 -24.00
CA GLY A 24 2.72 3.94 -22.65
C GLY A 24 1.38 4.64 -22.46
N THR A 25 0.90 4.72 -21.23
CA THR A 25 -0.43 5.26 -20.87
C THR A 25 -0.48 6.79 -20.85
N GLY A 26 0.67 7.49 -20.89
CA GLY A 26 0.74 8.94 -20.70
C GLY A 26 0.56 9.36 -19.22
N LEU A 27 0.76 8.45 -18.29
CA LEU A 27 0.59 8.69 -16.85
C LEU A 27 1.92 8.90 -16.11
N GLY A 28 3.05 8.41 -16.63
CA GLY A 28 4.34 8.39 -15.93
C GLY A 28 4.76 9.76 -15.36
N LEU A 29 4.75 10.81 -16.16
CA LEU A 29 5.16 12.15 -15.70
C LEU A 29 4.15 12.79 -14.73
N SER A 30 2.86 12.51 -14.89
CA SER A 30 1.84 12.99 -13.93
C SER A 30 1.96 12.29 -12.58
N ILE A 31 2.34 11.01 -12.58
CA ILE A 31 2.64 10.24 -11.36
C ILE A 31 3.89 10.82 -10.68
N CYS A 32 4.99 10.99 -11.42
CA CYS A 32 6.21 11.61 -10.88
C CYS A 32 5.91 12.97 -10.22
N LYS A 33 5.11 13.81 -10.89
CA LYS A 33 4.70 15.11 -10.34
C LYS A 33 3.92 14.94 -9.03
N THR A 34 2.94 14.05 -8.99
CA THR A 34 2.14 13.79 -7.78
C THR A 34 3.00 13.28 -6.61
N ILE A 35 3.95 12.37 -6.87
CA ILE A 35 4.85 11.85 -5.85
C ILE A 35 5.75 12.97 -5.30
N ILE A 36 6.36 13.74 -6.17
CA ILE A 36 7.26 14.83 -5.79
C ILE A 36 6.52 15.92 -4.98
N GLU A 37 5.31 16.29 -5.41
CA GLU A 37 4.47 17.26 -4.68
C GLU A 37 4.02 16.73 -3.32
N ARG A 38 3.68 15.43 -3.19
CA ARG A 38 3.36 14.81 -1.89
C ARG A 38 4.55 14.78 -0.94
N LEU A 39 5.76 14.67 -1.46
CA LEU A 39 7.00 14.78 -0.68
C LEU A 39 7.37 16.24 -0.35
N GLY A 40 6.48 17.20 -0.63
CA GLY A 40 6.72 18.62 -0.39
C GLY A 40 7.69 19.27 -1.39
N GLY A 41 7.98 18.56 -2.48
CA GLY A 41 8.90 19.02 -3.53
C GLY A 41 8.19 19.70 -4.70
N ASN A 42 8.96 19.97 -5.75
CA ASN A 42 8.48 20.54 -7.01
C ASN A 42 9.22 19.90 -8.19
N ILE A 43 8.53 19.73 -9.31
CA ILE A 43 9.10 19.25 -10.57
C ILE A 43 8.81 20.25 -11.68
N SER A 44 9.80 20.47 -12.55
CA SER A 44 9.71 21.36 -13.70
C SER A 44 10.36 20.72 -14.94
N VAL A 45 10.04 21.25 -16.11
CA VAL A 45 10.59 20.81 -17.39
C VAL A 45 11.02 22.00 -18.21
N THR A 46 12.16 21.89 -18.87
CA THR A 46 12.60 22.80 -19.92
C THR A 46 12.95 21.99 -21.14
N SER A 47 12.49 22.41 -22.31
CA SER A 47 12.72 21.67 -23.54
C SER A 47 12.84 22.60 -24.74
N GLU A 48 13.72 22.25 -25.66
CA GLU A 48 13.86 22.90 -26.97
C GLU A 48 13.83 21.84 -28.07
N LEU A 49 12.90 22.01 -28.99
CA LEU A 49 12.72 21.06 -30.10
C LEU A 49 14.02 20.95 -30.91
N GLY A 50 14.49 19.73 -31.12
CA GLY A 50 15.76 19.45 -31.80
C GLY A 50 16.98 19.41 -30.89
N LYS A 51 16.94 20.01 -29.69
CA LYS A 51 18.10 20.04 -28.76
C LYS A 51 17.96 19.05 -27.59
N GLY A 52 16.75 18.92 -27.01
CA GLY A 52 16.56 17.98 -25.90
C GLY A 52 15.60 18.48 -24.84
N THR A 53 15.47 17.70 -23.76
CA THR A 53 14.58 17.98 -22.63
C THR A 53 15.33 17.78 -21.32
N THR A 54 15.16 18.70 -20.38
CA THR A 54 15.66 18.59 -19.01
C THR A 54 14.48 18.61 -18.05
N PHE A 55 14.36 17.59 -17.23
CA PHE A 55 13.46 17.54 -16.07
C PHE A 55 14.25 17.89 -14.82
N THR A 56 13.75 18.82 -14.04
CA THR A 56 14.35 19.23 -12.76
C THR A 56 13.34 19.00 -11.65
N PHE A 57 13.75 18.30 -10.59
CA PHE A 57 12.94 18.17 -9.40
C PHE A 57 13.72 18.60 -8.16
N VAL A 58 13.00 19.13 -7.18
CA VAL A 58 13.52 19.59 -5.90
C VAL A 58 12.71 18.91 -4.82
N LEU A 59 13.40 18.26 -3.88
CA LEU A 59 12.78 17.66 -2.70
C LEU A 59 13.31 18.38 -1.46
N PRO A 60 12.46 18.64 -0.43
CA PRO A 60 12.93 19.10 0.85
C PRO A 60 13.78 18.00 1.49
N LEU A 61 15.02 18.32 1.86
CA LEU A 61 15.81 17.47 2.73
C LEU A 61 15.32 17.70 4.16
N GLU A 62 14.44 16.85 4.68
CA GLU A 62 14.28 16.77 6.13
C GLU A 62 15.60 16.22 6.68
N SER A 63 16.36 17.11 7.30
CA SER A 63 17.43 16.70 8.21
C SER A 63 16.77 15.77 9.23
N ALA A 64 17.28 14.56 9.38
CA ALA A 64 16.85 13.63 10.41
C ALA A 64 17.09 14.28 11.79
N SER A 65 16.16 15.13 12.21
CA SER A 65 16.19 15.84 13.48
C SER A 65 15.44 15.01 14.47
N LYS A 66 16.24 14.41 15.36
CA LYS A 66 15.86 13.94 16.69
C LYS A 66 14.75 12.88 16.74
N THR A 67 15.18 11.66 16.80
CA THR A 67 14.43 10.50 17.33
C THR A 67 13.69 10.92 18.60
N GLU A 68 12.43 10.47 18.74
CA GLU A 68 11.58 10.67 19.93
C GLU A 68 12.19 10.25 21.28
N ALA A 69 13.43 9.73 21.29
CA ALA A 69 14.21 9.41 22.48
C ALA A 69 14.74 10.65 23.21
N GLU A 70 14.96 11.77 22.53
CA GLU A 70 15.49 12.99 23.19
C GLU A 70 14.42 13.90 23.80
N LYS A 71 13.13 13.67 23.49
CA LYS A 71 12.01 14.40 24.13
C LYS A 71 11.61 13.89 25.51
N LYS A 72 12.17 12.78 25.97
CA LYS A 72 11.86 12.21 27.31
C LYS A 72 12.87 12.61 28.38
N GLU A 73 13.94 13.29 28.06
CA GLU A 73 14.95 13.72 29.04
C GLU A 73 14.81 15.18 29.51
N GLU A 74 14.00 16.01 28.84
CA GLU A 74 13.79 17.39 29.28
C GLU A 74 12.59 17.62 30.22
N ASP A 75 11.75 16.59 30.46
CA ASP A 75 10.54 16.73 31.31
C ASP A 75 10.69 16.03 32.70
N ASN A 76 11.92 15.75 33.14
CA ASN A 76 12.17 15.08 34.41
C ASN A 76 13.12 15.84 35.35
N GLN A 77 13.00 17.17 35.41
CA GLN A 77 13.58 17.99 36.45
C GLN A 77 12.54 18.98 36.97
N GLU A 78 11.66 18.50 37.82
CA GLU A 78 11.08 19.25 38.95
C GLU A 78 10.01 18.38 39.61
N THR A 79 10.35 17.69 40.62
CA THR A 79 9.70 17.71 41.95
C THR A 79 10.29 16.58 42.80
N THR A 80 11.19 16.98 43.66
CA THR A 80 11.51 16.27 44.90
C THR A 80 10.49 16.68 45.97
N ALA A 81 9.89 15.72 46.65
CA ALA A 81 9.85 15.67 48.13
C ALA A 81 8.81 14.69 48.67
N GLU A 82 9.32 13.80 49.50
CA GLU A 82 8.68 13.30 50.78
C GLU A 82 7.48 12.34 50.64
N THR A 83 7.32 11.27 51.31
CA THR A 83 7.99 10.56 52.47
C THR A 83 7.22 9.26 52.75
N HIS A 84 7.94 8.28 53.28
CA HIS A 84 7.53 7.23 54.25
C HIS A 84 6.67 6.03 53.88
N SER A 85 7.33 4.90 53.85
CA SER A 85 7.23 3.73 54.82
C SER A 85 5.90 2.97 54.88
N THR A 86 5.86 1.68 54.63
CA THR A 86 5.98 0.62 55.65
C THR A 86 5.87 -0.78 55.05
N GLU A 87 6.71 -1.67 55.56
CA GLU A 87 6.77 -3.12 55.36
C GLU A 87 5.50 -3.86 55.80
N GLN A 88 5.25 -5.03 55.19
CA GLN A 88 5.10 -6.35 55.86
C GLN A 88 4.60 -7.39 54.85
N ARG A 89 5.39 -8.32 54.40
CA ARG A 89 5.68 -9.68 54.84
C ARG A 89 4.44 -10.49 55.29
N SER A 90 4.04 -11.49 54.49
CA SER A 90 3.68 -12.81 55.02
C SER A 90 3.71 -13.93 53.99
N LYS A 91 4.41 -14.99 54.35
CA LYS A 91 4.55 -16.31 53.72
C LYS A 91 3.26 -17.14 53.89
N ASN A 92 3.01 -18.06 52.91
CA ASN A 92 2.81 -19.52 53.13
C ASN A 92 2.44 -20.15 51.80
N ALA A 93 3.26 -20.98 51.24
CA ALA A 93 3.34 -22.45 51.32
C ALA A 93 2.21 -23.21 50.58
N ALA A 94 2.68 -23.98 49.61
CA ALA A 94 2.01 -24.98 48.72
C ALA A 94 1.49 -26.20 49.57
N PRO A 95 0.89 -27.28 48.99
CA PRO A 95 1.09 -27.87 47.66
C PRO A 95 -0.15 -28.54 47.02
N GLY A 96 -0.01 -28.86 45.72
CA GLY A 96 -0.58 -30.11 45.19
C GLY A 96 -1.80 -30.04 44.29
N ALA A 97 -1.58 -30.15 43.01
CA ALA A 97 -2.15 -31.14 42.13
C ALA A 97 -1.87 -30.74 40.64
N SER A 98 -1.08 -31.56 39.97
CA SER A 98 -1.02 -31.54 38.51
C SER A 98 -2.34 -32.10 37.95
N PRO A 99 -2.85 -31.50 36.93
CA PRO A 99 -3.45 -32.27 35.84
C PRO A 99 -2.65 -32.12 34.56
N LYS A 100 -2.49 -33.25 33.97
CA LYS A 100 -1.99 -33.68 32.69
C LYS A 100 -2.13 -32.66 31.54
N ASN A 101 -1.05 -32.66 30.72
CA ASN A 101 -0.99 -32.36 29.31
C ASN A 101 -2.34 -32.06 28.64
N GLU A 102 -2.58 -30.80 28.34
CA GLU A 102 -3.31 -30.39 27.17
C GLU A 102 -2.34 -29.59 26.29
N GLU A 103 -2.36 -29.91 25.03
CA GLU A 103 -1.49 -29.45 23.96
C GLU A 103 -1.16 -27.96 24.09
N ALA A 104 0.11 -27.67 24.26
CA ALA A 104 0.61 -26.31 24.10
C ALA A 104 0.27 -25.86 22.69
N GLY A 105 -0.83 -25.15 22.55
CA GLY A 105 -1.18 -24.44 21.30
C GLY A 105 0.01 -23.59 20.92
N ALA A 106 0.62 -23.91 19.80
CA ALA A 106 1.67 -23.11 19.22
C ALA A 106 1.19 -21.66 19.19
N LEU A 107 1.96 -20.74 19.75
CA LEU A 107 1.71 -19.30 19.57
C LEU A 107 1.53 -19.06 18.07
N PRO A 108 0.47 -18.38 17.63
CA PRO A 108 0.26 -18.15 16.22
C PRO A 108 1.50 -17.46 15.65
N THR A 109 2.20 -18.14 14.76
CA THR A 109 3.31 -17.54 14.04
C THR A 109 2.77 -16.28 13.34
N PRO A 110 3.47 -15.14 13.42
CA PRO A 110 3.00 -13.93 12.77
C PRO A 110 2.78 -14.20 11.28
N PRO A 111 1.74 -13.63 10.68
CA PRO A 111 1.42 -13.89 9.28
C PRO A 111 2.62 -13.55 8.40
N SER A 112 3.07 -14.55 7.61
CA SER A 112 4.27 -14.43 6.77
C SER A 112 3.99 -13.69 5.46
N LYS A 113 2.75 -13.72 4.97
CA LYS A 113 2.33 -13.14 3.71
C LYS A 113 1.68 -11.76 3.90
N THR A 114 2.03 -10.83 3.03
CA THR A 114 1.52 -9.45 3.03
C THR A 114 0.59 -9.24 1.85
N ILE A 115 -0.62 -8.72 2.11
CA ILE A 115 -1.61 -8.36 1.09
C ILE A 115 -1.78 -6.84 1.12
N LEU A 116 -1.61 -6.21 -0.03
CA LEU A 116 -1.96 -4.80 -0.25
C LEU A 116 -3.43 -4.73 -0.72
N ILE A 117 -4.23 -3.92 -0.04
CA ILE A 117 -5.64 -3.72 -0.35
C ILE A 117 -5.82 -2.27 -0.80
N ALA A 118 -6.13 -2.08 -2.08
CA ALA A 118 -6.50 -0.79 -2.64
C ALA A 118 -8.03 -0.68 -2.67
N GLU A 119 -8.58 0.15 -1.80
CA GLU A 119 -10.02 0.31 -1.58
C GLU A 119 -10.27 1.70 -1.00
N ASP A 120 -11.08 2.52 -1.67
CA ASP A 120 -11.37 3.90 -1.24
C ASP A 120 -12.43 3.98 -0.15
N THR A 121 -13.25 2.94 -0.01
CA THR A 121 -14.36 2.90 0.96
C THR A 121 -13.91 2.21 2.25
N GLU A 122 -13.78 2.97 3.33
CA GLU A 122 -13.30 2.48 4.64
C GLU A 122 -14.09 1.28 5.16
N SER A 123 -15.43 1.26 4.99
CA SER A 123 -16.26 0.13 5.43
C SER A 123 -15.95 -1.18 4.69
N ASN A 124 -15.58 -1.10 3.41
CA ASN A 124 -15.16 -2.28 2.65
C ASN A 124 -13.80 -2.78 3.14
N PHE A 125 -12.86 -1.88 3.39
CA PHE A 125 -11.57 -2.25 3.98
C PHE A 125 -11.75 -2.90 5.36
N ILE A 126 -12.58 -2.33 6.24
CA ILE A 126 -12.87 -2.91 7.57
C ILE A 126 -13.43 -4.33 7.44
N LEU A 127 -14.34 -4.57 6.50
CA LEU A 127 -14.87 -5.91 6.22
C LEU A 127 -13.78 -6.88 5.80
N ILE A 128 -12.95 -6.50 4.82
CA ILE A 128 -11.83 -7.32 4.34
C ILE A 128 -10.84 -7.59 5.49
N ASN A 129 -10.53 -6.57 6.28
CA ASN A 129 -9.63 -6.70 7.44
C ASN A 129 -10.19 -7.65 8.51
N ALA A 130 -11.49 -7.61 8.77
CA ALA A 130 -12.14 -8.55 9.71
C ALA A 130 -12.03 -10.00 9.24
N ILE A 131 -12.07 -10.25 7.93
CA ILE A 131 -11.97 -11.58 7.33
C ILE A 131 -10.52 -12.08 7.28
N LEU A 132 -9.57 -11.23 6.89
CA LEU A 132 -8.21 -11.61 6.52
C LEU A 132 -7.14 -11.23 7.55
N GLY A 133 -7.37 -10.26 8.42
CA GLY A 133 -6.35 -9.65 9.28
C GLY A 133 -5.71 -10.58 10.31
N ARG A 134 -6.34 -11.75 10.58
CA ARG A 134 -5.73 -12.80 11.43
C ARG A 134 -4.86 -13.78 10.64
N LEU A 135 -5.00 -13.81 9.31
CA LEU A 135 -4.35 -14.78 8.41
C LEU A 135 -3.17 -14.15 7.68
N TYR A 136 -3.26 -12.85 7.36
CA TYR A 136 -2.31 -12.13 6.54
C TYR A 136 -1.95 -10.77 7.16
N ARG A 137 -0.77 -10.26 6.82
CA ARG A 137 -0.40 -8.88 7.10
C ARG A 137 -1.06 -7.99 6.06
N LEU A 138 -1.96 -7.11 6.48
CA LEU A 138 -2.69 -6.25 5.57
C LEU A 138 -2.10 -4.83 5.54
N LYS A 139 -2.06 -4.26 4.34
CA LYS A 139 -1.73 -2.86 4.07
C LYS A 139 -2.87 -2.25 3.28
N HIS A 140 -3.23 -1.01 3.60
CA HIS A 140 -4.37 -0.31 3.01
C HIS A 140 -3.93 0.90 2.21
N ALA A 141 -4.31 0.95 0.95
CA ALA A 141 -4.19 2.09 0.06
C ALA A 141 -5.60 2.63 -0.25
N LYS A 142 -5.79 3.94 -0.18
CA LYS A 142 -7.11 4.58 -0.34
C LYS A 142 -7.44 4.96 -1.78
N ASP A 143 -6.48 4.81 -2.68
CA ASP A 143 -6.66 5.00 -4.12
C ASP A 143 -5.56 4.25 -4.89
N GLY A 144 -5.68 4.24 -6.21
CA GLY A 144 -4.71 3.56 -7.06
C GLY A 144 -3.32 4.20 -7.05
N MET A 145 -3.23 5.50 -6.76
CA MET A 145 -1.94 6.19 -6.67
C MET A 145 -1.20 5.77 -5.41
N GLU A 146 -1.91 5.71 -4.29
CA GLU A 146 -1.36 5.21 -3.02
C GLU A 146 -0.98 3.74 -3.14
N ALA A 147 -1.78 2.93 -3.86
CA ALA A 147 -1.47 1.53 -4.12
C ALA A 147 -0.16 1.36 -4.89
N VAL A 148 0.08 2.15 -5.94
CA VAL A 148 1.33 2.13 -6.72
C VAL A 148 2.52 2.54 -5.84
N THR A 149 2.38 3.59 -5.03
CA THR A 149 3.44 4.07 -4.14
C THR A 149 3.77 3.04 -3.06
N MET A 150 2.74 2.51 -2.39
CA MET A 150 2.91 1.51 -1.33
C MET A 150 3.42 0.17 -1.85
N PHE A 151 3.13 -0.18 -3.11
CA PHE A 151 3.63 -1.40 -3.71
C PHE A 151 5.16 -1.49 -3.68
N GLU A 152 5.85 -0.40 -4.03
CA GLU A 152 7.32 -0.33 -4.01
C GLU A 152 7.90 -0.41 -2.59
N GLU A 153 7.20 0.10 -1.59
CA GLU A 153 7.66 0.07 -0.20
C GLU A 153 7.39 -1.27 0.50
N VAL A 154 6.24 -1.86 0.21
CA VAL A 154 5.69 -3.00 0.97
C VAL A 154 6.11 -4.34 0.37
N HIS A 155 6.35 -4.40 -0.95
CA HIS A 155 6.58 -5.63 -1.70
C HIS A 155 5.55 -6.72 -1.36
N PRO A 156 4.25 -6.49 -1.63
CA PRO A 156 3.20 -7.40 -1.23
C PRO A 156 3.26 -8.72 -2.00
N ASP A 157 2.83 -9.80 -1.35
CA ASP A 157 2.69 -11.12 -1.98
C ASP A 157 1.46 -11.21 -2.89
N LEU A 158 0.46 -10.35 -2.66
CA LEU A 158 -0.80 -10.27 -3.42
C LEU A 158 -1.42 -8.88 -3.27
N ILE A 159 -2.12 -8.43 -4.30
CA ILE A 159 -2.88 -7.18 -4.28
C ILE A 159 -4.36 -7.47 -4.50
N LEU A 160 -5.21 -6.92 -3.64
CA LEU A 160 -6.64 -6.75 -3.87
C LEU A 160 -6.86 -5.33 -4.38
N MET A 161 -7.37 -5.17 -5.60
CA MET A 161 -7.46 -3.88 -6.28
C MET A 161 -8.91 -3.54 -6.63
N ASP A 162 -9.50 -2.56 -5.97
CA ASP A 162 -10.77 -2.01 -6.43
C ASP A 162 -10.62 -1.35 -7.80
N MET A 163 -11.51 -1.67 -8.71
CA MET A 163 -11.48 -1.09 -10.06
C MET A 163 -11.94 0.36 -10.10
N LYS A 164 -12.79 0.78 -9.14
CA LYS A 164 -13.35 2.13 -9.10
C LYS A 164 -12.89 2.89 -7.86
N MET A 165 -11.85 3.67 -8.03
CA MET A 165 -11.30 4.55 -6.99
C MET A 165 -11.09 5.96 -7.52
N PRO A 166 -11.09 6.99 -6.64
CA PRO A 166 -10.75 8.36 -7.02
C PRO A 166 -9.27 8.48 -7.43
N ASN A 167 -8.90 9.61 -8.01
CA ASN A 167 -7.54 9.97 -8.45
C ASN A 167 -6.99 9.03 -9.52
N LEU A 168 -6.68 7.78 -9.20
CA LEU A 168 -6.23 6.75 -10.11
C LEU A 168 -7.08 5.50 -9.90
N GLY A 169 -7.82 5.08 -10.95
CA GLY A 169 -8.63 3.85 -10.91
C GLY A 169 -7.77 2.59 -10.92
N GLY A 170 -8.37 1.46 -10.49
CA GLY A 170 -7.66 0.19 -10.37
C GLY A 170 -7.10 -0.35 -11.68
N ILE A 171 -7.76 -0.12 -12.81
CA ILE A 171 -7.27 -0.50 -14.15
C ILE A 171 -5.92 0.16 -14.43
N ASP A 172 -5.82 1.48 -14.24
CA ASP A 172 -4.60 2.21 -14.53
C ASP A 172 -3.51 1.93 -13.48
N ALA A 173 -3.89 1.77 -12.21
CA ALA A 173 -2.97 1.33 -11.17
C ALA A 173 -2.37 -0.04 -11.48
N THR A 174 -3.19 -0.99 -11.93
CA THR A 174 -2.76 -2.33 -12.33
C THR A 174 -1.76 -2.26 -13.49
N ARG A 175 -2.03 -1.47 -14.53
CA ARG A 175 -1.11 -1.30 -15.66
C ARG A 175 0.24 -0.77 -15.22
N ILE A 176 0.25 0.23 -14.34
CA ILE A 176 1.50 0.80 -13.81
C ILE A 176 2.27 -0.24 -13.00
N ILE A 177 1.60 -0.97 -12.11
CA ILE A 177 2.25 -2.02 -11.31
C ILE A 177 2.82 -3.13 -12.22
N ARG A 178 2.13 -3.49 -13.30
CA ARG A 178 2.63 -4.47 -14.28
C ARG A 178 3.85 -4.01 -15.06
N GLU A 179 3.98 -2.71 -15.32
CA GLU A 179 5.21 -2.14 -15.91
C GLU A 179 6.41 -2.23 -14.94
N LEU A 180 6.16 -2.18 -13.62
CA LEU A 180 7.20 -2.26 -12.59
C LEU A 180 7.54 -3.72 -12.26
N VAL A 181 6.53 -4.56 -12.03
CA VAL A 181 6.70 -5.98 -11.64
C VAL A 181 5.62 -6.84 -12.29
N PRO A 182 5.97 -7.72 -13.24
CA PRO A 182 4.98 -8.53 -13.97
C PRO A 182 4.31 -9.61 -13.12
N ASP A 183 4.94 -10.11 -12.04
CA ASP A 183 4.59 -11.41 -11.44
C ASP A 183 3.78 -11.36 -10.15
N VAL A 184 3.51 -10.18 -9.55
CA VAL A 184 2.68 -10.12 -8.34
C VAL A 184 1.22 -10.44 -8.68
N PRO A 185 0.55 -11.35 -7.96
CA PRO A 185 -0.88 -11.60 -8.18
C PRO A 185 -1.72 -10.35 -7.87
N ILE A 186 -2.55 -9.92 -8.82
CA ILE A 186 -3.51 -8.82 -8.65
C ILE A 186 -4.90 -9.37 -8.89
N ILE A 187 -5.76 -9.29 -7.86
CA ILE A 187 -7.17 -9.69 -7.91
C ILE A 187 -8.02 -8.43 -7.95
N ALA A 188 -8.78 -8.27 -9.03
CA ALA A 188 -9.69 -7.14 -9.19
C ALA A 188 -10.91 -7.27 -8.26
N LEU A 189 -11.28 -6.22 -7.55
CA LEU A 189 -12.55 -6.09 -6.84
C LEU A 189 -13.47 -5.21 -7.70
N THR A 190 -14.59 -5.76 -8.17
CA THR A 190 -15.50 -5.05 -9.06
C THR A 190 -16.93 -5.02 -8.52
N ALA A 191 -17.59 -3.87 -8.63
CA ALA A 191 -19.00 -3.73 -8.27
C ALA A 191 -19.95 -4.31 -9.36
N TYR A 192 -19.44 -4.57 -10.54
CA TYR A 192 -20.25 -5.01 -11.66
C TYR A 192 -19.80 -6.37 -12.19
N ALA A 193 -20.76 -7.26 -12.38
CA ALA A 193 -20.55 -8.60 -12.95
C ALA A 193 -20.57 -8.60 -14.50
N TYR A 194 -20.54 -7.40 -15.14
CA TYR A 194 -20.58 -7.35 -16.61
C TYR A 194 -19.29 -7.90 -17.19
N GLU A 195 -19.42 -8.69 -18.24
CA GLU A 195 -18.29 -9.34 -18.94
C GLU A 195 -17.24 -8.32 -19.40
N HIS A 196 -17.68 -7.13 -19.83
CA HIS A 196 -16.80 -6.05 -20.26
C HIS A 196 -15.87 -5.55 -19.11
N ASP A 197 -16.37 -5.43 -17.87
CA ASP A 197 -15.57 -4.95 -16.75
C ASP A 197 -14.53 -5.99 -16.33
N LYS A 198 -14.90 -7.27 -16.38
CA LYS A 198 -13.98 -8.39 -16.13
C LYS A 198 -12.88 -8.43 -17.20
N GLN A 199 -13.28 -8.33 -18.47
CA GLN A 199 -12.35 -8.34 -19.58
C GLN A 199 -11.36 -7.17 -19.47
N ALA A 200 -11.83 -5.96 -19.16
CA ALA A 200 -10.98 -4.79 -18.97
C ALA A 200 -9.96 -4.97 -17.83
N ALA A 201 -10.35 -5.63 -16.72
CA ALA A 201 -9.44 -5.93 -15.61
C ALA A 201 -8.36 -6.94 -16.02
N LEU A 202 -8.73 -8.01 -16.74
CA LEU A 202 -7.80 -9.02 -17.24
C LEU A 202 -6.84 -8.41 -18.28
N GLU A 203 -7.34 -7.60 -19.21
CA GLU A 203 -6.52 -6.88 -20.20
C GLU A 203 -5.55 -5.86 -19.56
N ALA A 204 -5.92 -5.30 -18.41
CA ALA A 204 -5.02 -4.45 -17.63
C ALA A 204 -3.91 -5.24 -16.94
N GLY A 205 -4.04 -6.58 -16.84
CA GLY A 205 -3.08 -7.48 -16.23
C GLY A 205 -3.49 -8.03 -14.86
N CYS A 206 -4.76 -7.92 -14.46
CA CYS A 206 -5.24 -8.66 -13.29
C CYS A 206 -5.21 -10.17 -13.56
N ASN A 207 -4.92 -10.94 -12.51
CA ASN A 207 -4.86 -12.40 -12.58
C ASN A 207 -6.22 -13.06 -12.35
N ASP A 208 -7.08 -12.39 -11.58
CA ASP A 208 -8.42 -12.88 -11.22
C ASP A 208 -9.33 -11.70 -10.85
N PHE A 209 -10.60 -11.96 -10.60
CA PHE A 209 -11.54 -10.95 -10.15
C PHE A 209 -12.52 -11.50 -9.12
N LEU A 210 -13.02 -10.60 -8.26
CA LEU A 210 -14.10 -10.84 -7.30
C LEU A 210 -15.19 -9.78 -7.48
N THR A 211 -16.43 -10.24 -7.63
CA THR A 211 -17.58 -9.33 -7.76
C THR A 211 -18.12 -8.99 -6.38
N LYS A 212 -18.25 -7.71 -6.06
CA LYS A 212 -18.89 -7.22 -4.83
C LYS A 212 -20.42 -7.31 -4.97
N PRO A 213 -21.16 -7.77 -3.92
CA PRO A 213 -20.65 -8.29 -2.66
C PRO A 213 -20.14 -9.73 -2.79
N PHE A 214 -19.03 -10.05 -2.15
CA PHE A 214 -18.45 -11.40 -2.06
C PHE A 214 -18.59 -11.95 -0.65
N THR A 215 -18.63 -13.30 -0.54
CA THR A 215 -18.64 -13.96 0.77
C THR A 215 -17.22 -14.14 1.31
N GLN A 216 -17.12 -14.40 2.62
CA GLN A 216 -15.85 -14.67 3.27
C GLN A 216 -15.14 -15.88 2.67
N GLU A 217 -15.90 -16.92 2.33
CA GLU A 217 -15.39 -18.16 1.76
C GLU A 217 -14.76 -17.91 0.39
N VAL A 218 -15.48 -17.25 -0.51
CA VAL A 218 -15.01 -16.93 -1.87
C VAL A 218 -13.75 -16.06 -1.82
N LEU A 219 -13.72 -15.05 -0.94
CA LEU A 219 -12.53 -14.19 -0.78
C LEU A 219 -11.31 -15.02 -0.34
N LYS A 220 -11.47 -15.87 0.69
CA LYS A 220 -10.38 -16.72 1.21
C LYS A 220 -9.88 -17.74 0.19
N GLU A 221 -10.79 -18.41 -0.51
CA GLU A 221 -10.46 -19.40 -1.53
C GLU A 221 -9.68 -18.76 -2.69
N THR A 222 -10.14 -17.59 -3.17
CA THR A 222 -9.46 -16.88 -4.25
C THR A 222 -8.05 -16.46 -3.84
N ILE A 223 -7.87 -15.89 -2.64
CA ILE A 223 -6.55 -15.50 -2.15
C ILE A 223 -5.64 -16.73 -1.99
N LYS A 224 -6.15 -17.80 -1.39
CA LYS A 224 -5.40 -19.03 -1.18
C LYS A 224 -4.89 -19.61 -2.50
N LYS A 225 -5.74 -19.69 -3.52
CA LYS A 225 -5.38 -20.14 -4.87
C LYS A 225 -4.14 -19.41 -5.40
N TRP A 226 -4.06 -18.09 -5.23
CA TRP A 226 -2.97 -17.27 -5.78
C TRP A 226 -1.74 -17.16 -4.89
N LEU A 227 -1.84 -17.44 -3.59
CA LEU A 227 -0.71 -17.43 -2.66
C LEU A 227 -0.05 -18.82 -2.51
N ASP A 228 -0.83 -19.92 -2.65
CA ASP A 228 -0.31 -21.29 -2.48
C ASP A 228 0.28 -21.84 -3.79
N ASP A 229 -0.15 -21.37 -4.96
CA ASP A 229 0.34 -21.83 -6.29
C ASP A 229 1.78 -21.35 -6.62
N LYS A 230 2.42 -20.58 -5.74
CA LYS A 230 3.81 -20.10 -5.87
C LYS A 230 4.78 -20.83 -4.91
N GLY A 231 4.44 -22.05 -4.47
CA GLY A 231 5.30 -22.91 -3.65
C GLY A 231 6.16 -23.85 -4.47
#